data_373ed816129f729931cb0891ba601928
#
_entry.id   373ed816129f729931cb0891ba601928
#
_cell.length_a   1.000
_cell.length_b   1.000
_cell.length_c   1.000
_cell.angle_alpha   90.00
_cell.angle_beta   90.00
_cell.angle_gamma   90.00
#
_symmetry.space_group_name_H-M   'P 1'
#
loop_
_entity.id
_entity.type
_entity.pdbx_description
1 polymer ?
#
loop_
_entity_poly.entity_id
_entity_poly.type
_entity_poly.pdbx_seq_one_letter_code
_entity_poly.pdbx_strand_id
1 'polypeptide(L)'
;MRCVKLLFVAPLALLSACNAGRGPEPGVGFDPSQANYIRAPGRGVIAGQAFLRDGSGQSNVRYAAGETVRLIPATTYAQTRIKNFYGSVKFLPAASIPKVEPDTQYASLTRTTTTESNGRFTFENVAPGRYYLTTQLIWKPKDAPTPEGGAMYEEVTLTGKENGPVKVVLSGN
;
A
#
# COMPACT_ATOMS: atom_id res chain seq x y z
N MET A 1 -29.50 23.51 66.42
CA MET A 1 -28.88 22.41 65.71
C MET A 1 -29.05 22.60 64.20
N ARG A 2 -27.99 23.04 63.52
CA ARG A 2 -27.99 23.29 62.06
C ARG A 2 -27.22 22.21 61.36
N CYS A 3 -27.92 21.35 60.60
CA CYS A 3 -27.29 20.33 59.76
C CYS A 3 -26.74 20.99 58.49
N VAL A 4 -25.41 20.95 58.33
CA VAL A 4 -24.71 21.30 57.09
C VAL A 4 -24.65 20.08 56.22
N LYS A 5 -25.30 20.15 55.02
CA LYS A 5 -25.19 19.12 53.99
C LYS A 5 -23.93 19.40 53.15
N LEU A 6 -22.91 18.57 53.25
CA LEU A 6 -21.77 18.57 52.35
C LEU A 6 -22.20 17.95 51.00
N LEU A 7 -22.14 18.74 49.93
CA LEU A 7 -22.22 18.25 48.55
C LEU A 7 -20.84 17.76 48.14
N PHE A 8 -20.72 16.48 47.91
CA PHE A 8 -19.57 15.90 47.25
C PHE A 8 -19.71 16.07 45.73
N VAL A 9 -18.91 16.98 45.16
CA VAL A 9 -18.73 17.08 43.71
C VAL A 9 -17.61 16.14 43.30
N ALA A 10 -17.96 15.05 42.64
CA ALA A 10 -16.99 14.14 42.03
C ALA A 10 -16.44 14.77 40.73
N PRO A 11 -15.10 14.83 40.53
CA PRO A 11 -14.55 15.26 39.26
C PRO A 11 -14.72 14.17 38.23
N LEU A 12 -15.46 14.46 37.17
CA LEU A 12 -15.56 13.62 35.95
C LEU A 12 -14.24 13.73 35.21
N ALA A 13 -13.37 12.73 35.38
CA ALA A 13 -12.14 12.62 34.62
C ALA A 13 -12.49 12.29 33.15
N LEU A 14 -12.36 13.27 32.27
CA LEU A 14 -12.38 13.09 30.82
C LEU A 14 -11.12 12.31 30.42
N LEU A 15 -11.27 11.01 30.20
CA LEU A 15 -10.28 10.17 29.54
C LEU A 15 -10.21 10.62 28.07
N SER A 16 -9.34 11.56 27.78
CA SER A 16 -8.89 11.83 26.41
C SER A 16 -8.12 10.60 25.92
N ALA A 17 -8.80 9.71 25.23
CA ALA A 17 -8.15 8.65 24.47
C ALA A 17 -7.30 9.32 23.37
N CYS A 18 -5.99 9.42 23.60
CA CYS A 18 -5.03 9.76 22.59
C CYS A 18 -5.12 8.71 21.47
N ASN A 19 -5.76 9.07 20.38
CA ASN A 19 -5.80 8.28 19.15
C ASN A 19 -4.42 8.43 18.47
N ALA A 20 -3.41 7.71 19.01
CA ALA A 20 -2.07 7.72 18.49
C ALA A 20 -2.05 6.94 17.18
N GLY A 21 -1.88 7.64 16.05
CA GLY A 21 -1.22 7.08 14.88
C GLY A 21 -2.09 6.40 13.83
N ARG A 22 -3.37 6.74 13.69
CA ARG A 22 -4.10 6.44 12.45
C ARG A 22 -3.82 7.57 11.46
N GLY A 23 -3.10 7.23 10.38
CA GLY A 23 -3.04 8.10 9.21
C GLY A 23 -4.46 8.29 8.63
N PRO A 24 -4.69 9.29 7.77
CA PRO A 24 -6.02 9.57 7.25
C PRO A 24 -6.54 8.37 6.46
N GLU A 25 -7.55 7.70 7.03
CA GLU A 25 -8.38 6.77 6.26
C GLU A 25 -8.96 7.55 5.06
N PRO A 26 -9.12 6.92 3.89
CA PRO A 26 -9.86 7.54 2.82
C PRO A 26 -11.25 7.94 3.36
N GLY A 27 -11.66 9.20 3.19
CA GLY A 27 -13.00 9.66 3.53
C GLY A 27 -14.11 9.01 2.69
N VAL A 28 -13.75 7.98 1.91
CA VAL A 28 -14.62 7.21 1.01
C VAL A 28 -14.62 5.76 1.47
N GLY A 29 -15.80 5.20 1.75
CA GLY A 29 -15.95 3.78 2.05
C GLY A 29 -15.56 2.90 0.87
N PHE A 30 -15.13 1.66 1.15
CA PHE A 30 -14.85 0.68 0.12
C PHE A 30 -16.16 0.11 -0.45
N ASP A 31 -16.31 0.17 -1.77
CA ASP A 31 -17.40 -0.45 -2.51
C ASP A 31 -16.88 -1.70 -3.27
N PRO A 32 -17.21 -2.91 -2.81
CA PRO A 32 -16.75 -4.14 -3.45
C PRO A 32 -17.19 -4.29 -4.90
N SER A 33 -18.31 -3.67 -5.29
CA SER A 33 -18.84 -3.78 -6.67
C SER A 33 -17.86 -3.19 -7.68
N GLN A 34 -17.12 -2.14 -7.31
CA GLN A 34 -16.10 -1.53 -8.14
C GLN A 34 -14.86 -2.41 -8.35
N ALA A 35 -14.65 -3.41 -7.49
CA ALA A 35 -13.48 -4.29 -7.51
C ALA A 35 -13.76 -5.69 -8.08
N ASN A 36 -15.02 -6.05 -8.31
CA ASN A 36 -15.42 -7.42 -8.67
C ASN A 36 -14.75 -7.97 -9.94
N TYR A 37 -14.31 -7.09 -10.85
CA TYR A 37 -13.61 -7.50 -12.07
C TYR A 37 -12.28 -8.22 -11.80
N ILE A 38 -11.67 -8.06 -10.63
CA ILE A 38 -10.42 -8.80 -10.30
C ILE A 38 -10.63 -10.32 -10.24
N ARG A 39 -11.87 -10.74 -9.98
CA ARG A 39 -12.28 -12.15 -9.92
C ARG A 39 -12.79 -12.68 -11.26
N ALA A 40 -13.01 -11.78 -12.22
CA ALA A 40 -13.48 -12.18 -13.53
C ALA A 40 -12.38 -12.96 -14.28
N PRO A 41 -12.76 -13.94 -15.13
CA PRO A 41 -11.81 -14.60 -16.01
C PRO A 41 -11.10 -13.58 -16.91
N GLY A 42 -9.77 -13.66 -16.98
CA GLY A 42 -8.95 -12.82 -17.86
C GLY A 42 -7.90 -13.64 -18.56
N ARG A 43 -7.31 -13.06 -19.61
CA ARG A 43 -6.15 -13.62 -20.33
C ARG A 43 -4.94 -12.69 -20.26
N GLY A 44 -5.08 -11.56 -19.59
CA GLY A 44 -4.00 -10.60 -19.43
C GLY A 44 -2.88 -11.15 -18.56
N VAL A 45 -1.66 -10.76 -18.88
CA VAL A 45 -0.46 -11.04 -18.11
C VAL A 45 0.21 -9.72 -17.78
N ILE A 46 0.51 -9.51 -16.51
CA ILE A 46 1.34 -8.40 -16.06
C ILE A 46 2.66 -9.00 -15.59
N ALA A 47 3.77 -8.59 -16.19
CA ALA A 47 5.10 -9.03 -15.81
C ALA A 47 5.96 -7.81 -15.45
N GLY A 48 6.64 -7.84 -14.32
CA GLY A 48 7.40 -6.70 -13.88
C GLY A 48 8.65 -7.05 -13.09
N GLN A 49 9.33 -5.99 -12.68
CA GLN A 49 10.49 -6.07 -11.81
C GLN A 49 10.43 -4.96 -10.77
N ALA A 50 10.74 -5.29 -9.52
CA ALA A 50 10.77 -4.38 -8.40
C ALA A 50 12.20 -4.24 -7.86
N PHE A 51 12.69 -3.00 -7.76
CA PHE A 51 14.03 -2.70 -7.24
C PHE A 51 14.13 -1.25 -6.76
N LEU A 52 15.13 -1.00 -5.94
CA LEU A 52 15.58 0.36 -5.58
C LEU A 52 17.03 0.54 -5.99
N ARG A 53 17.37 1.78 -6.32
CA ARG A 53 18.78 2.21 -6.44
C ARG A 53 19.17 2.89 -5.15
N ASP A 54 20.32 2.50 -4.60
CA ASP A 54 20.82 3.24 -3.44
C ASP A 54 21.37 4.60 -3.90
N GLY A 55 21.12 5.63 -3.09
CA GLY A 55 21.54 7.00 -3.36
C GLY A 55 23.04 7.26 -3.14
N SER A 56 23.86 6.23 -2.91
CA SER A 56 25.28 6.37 -2.53
C SER A 56 26.22 6.73 -3.68
N GLY A 57 25.67 7.02 -4.88
CA GLY A 57 26.45 7.38 -6.07
C GLY A 57 27.16 6.18 -6.75
N GLN A 58 27.14 5.02 -6.14
CA GLN A 58 27.47 3.76 -6.79
C GLN A 58 26.16 3.13 -7.30
N SER A 59 26.13 2.69 -8.55
CA SER A 59 24.94 2.15 -9.22
C SER A 59 24.51 0.81 -8.62
N ASN A 60 24.38 0.72 -7.30
CA ASN A 60 23.94 -0.49 -6.63
C ASN A 60 22.42 -0.61 -6.73
N VAL A 61 21.99 -1.62 -7.45
CA VAL A 61 20.57 -2.00 -7.54
C VAL A 61 20.28 -3.04 -6.46
N ARG A 62 19.30 -2.75 -5.62
CA ARG A 62 18.76 -3.71 -4.65
C ARG A 62 17.43 -4.21 -5.16
N TYR A 63 17.37 -5.48 -5.53
CA TYR A 63 16.13 -6.11 -5.96
C TYR A 63 15.24 -6.44 -4.76
N ALA A 64 13.94 -6.28 -4.96
CA ALA A 64 12.92 -6.66 -3.98
C ALA A 64 12.73 -8.19 -3.98
N ALA A 65 13.76 -8.93 -3.58
CA ALA A 65 13.76 -10.38 -3.57
C ALA A 65 12.89 -10.95 -2.45
N GLY A 66 11.95 -11.83 -2.77
CA GLY A 66 11.04 -12.44 -1.80
C GLY A 66 9.95 -11.50 -1.28
N GLU A 67 9.82 -10.31 -1.83
CA GLU A 67 8.83 -9.32 -1.40
C GLU A 67 7.46 -9.58 -2.02
N THR A 68 6.41 -9.18 -1.31
CA THR A 68 5.05 -9.29 -1.81
C THR A 68 4.71 -8.14 -2.73
N VAL A 69 4.29 -8.44 -3.96
CA VAL A 69 3.63 -7.48 -4.87
C VAL A 69 2.13 -7.67 -4.78
N ARG A 70 1.39 -6.56 -4.68
CA ARG A 70 -0.06 -6.53 -4.64
C ARG A 70 -0.62 -5.94 -5.92
N LEU A 71 -1.60 -6.63 -6.50
CA LEU A 71 -2.41 -6.15 -7.62
C LEU A 71 -3.79 -5.74 -7.09
N ILE A 72 -4.06 -4.46 -7.15
CA ILE A 72 -5.19 -3.81 -6.49
C ILE A 72 -6.11 -3.19 -7.54
N PRO A 73 -7.41 -3.53 -7.59
CA PRO A 73 -8.36 -2.86 -8.47
C PRO A 73 -8.41 -1.34 -8.21
N ALA A 74 -8.39 -0.53 -9.26
CA ALA A 74 -8.40 0.93 -9.16
C ALA A 74 -9.80 1.48 -8.84
N THR A 75 -10.36 1.09 -7.69
CA THR A 75 -11.62 1.62 -7.15
C THR A 75 -11.44 3.06 -6.64
N THR A 76 -12.52 3.77 -6.38
CA THR A 76 -12.48 5.11 -5.77
C THR A 76 -11.74 5.10 -4.43
N TYR A 77 -11.99 4.07 -3.62
CA TYR A 77 -11.28 3.86 -2.35
C TYR A 77 -9.76 3.68 -2.57
N ALA A 78 -9.37 2.79 -3.50
CA ALA A 78 -7.96 2.54 -3.81
C ALA A 78 -7.26 3.80 -4.33
N GLN A 79 -7.89 4.55 -5.23
CA GLN A 79 -7.38 5.82 -5.76
C GLN A 79 -7.13 6.83 -4.64
N THR A 80 -8.11 7.01 -3.75
CA THR A 80 -8.01 7.94 -2.63
C THR A 80 -6.89 7.50 -1.67
N ARG A 81 -6.78 6.19 -1.38
CA ARG A 81 -5.73 5.64 -0.53
C ARG A 81 -4.33 5.85 -1.12
N ILE A 82 -4.14 5.56 -2.42
CA ILE A 82 -2.87 5.80 -3.13
C ILE A 82 -2.52 7.29 -3.10
N LYS A 83 -3.48 8.17 -3.40
CA LYS A 83 -3.28 9.61 -3.35
C LYS A 83 -2.89 10.11 -1.95
N ASN A 84 -3.56 9.62 -0.91
CA ASN A 84 -3.28 10.02 0.47
C ASN A 84 -1.90 9.54 0.94
N PHE A 85 -1.44 8.36 0.48
CA PHE A 85 -0.15 7.81 0.90
C PHE A 85 1.02 8.39 0.11
N TYR A 86 0.88 8.46 -1.21
CA TYR A 86 1.99 8.81 -2.10
C TYR A 86 1.94 10.27 -2.59
N GLY A 87 0.79 10.95 -2.45
CA GLY A 87 0.64 12.30 -3.00
C GLY A 87 0.87 12.31 -4.51
N SER A 88 1.91 13.02 -4.95
CA SER A 88 2.32 13.13 -6.35
C SER A 88 3.54 12.26 -6.71
N VAL A 89 4.11 11.52 -5.73
CA VAL A 89 5.30 10.69 -5.96
C VAL A 89 4.92 9.21 -6.01
N LYS A 90 5.76 8.39 -6.66
CA LYS A 90 5.54 6.94 -6.77
C LYS A 90 6.34 6.11 -5.76
N PHE A 91 7.13 6.78 -4.95
CA PHE A 91 7.95 6.18 -3.91
C PHE A 91 7.74 6.89 -2.58
N LEU A 92 7.63 6.12 -1.51
CA LEU A 92 7.49 6.61 -0.15
C LEU A 92 8.60 6.01 0.72
N PRO A 93 9.49 6.82 1.30
CA PRO A 93 10.55 6.33 2.18
C PRO A 93 10.00 5.54 3.36
N ALA A 94 10.74 4.54 3.84
CA ALA A 94 10.32 3.63 4.91
C ALA A 94 9.81 4.36 6.17
N ALA A 95 10.47 5.46 6.55
CA ALA A 95 10.09 6.28 7.71
C ALA A 95 8.75 7.01 7.52
N SER A 96 8.30 7.19 6.29
CA SER A 96 7.07 7.92 5.94
C SER A 96 5.88 7.02 5.63
N ILE A 97 6.06 5.70 5.68
CA ILE A 97 4.97 4.76 5.39
C ILE A 97 3.92 4.82 6.50
N PRO A 98 2.66 5.20 6.19
CA PRO A 98 1.61 5.25 7.18
C PRO A 98 1.26 3.86 7.71
N LYS A 99 1.05 3.74 9.02
CA LYS A 99 0.58 2.51 9.67
C LYS A 99 -0.95 2.53 9.72
N VAL A 100 -1.58 2.30 8.59
CA VAL A 100 -3.04 2.31 8.45
C VAL A 100 -3.51 0.98 7.87
N GLU A 101 -4.32 0.26 8.63
CA GLU A 101 -4.93 -0.97 8.15
C GLU A 101 -6.00 -0.64 7.08
N PRO A 102 -5.99 -1.34 5.95
CA PRO A 102 -7.03 -1.16 4.94
C PRO A 102 -8.35 -1.79 5.39
N ASP A 103 -9.43 -1.42 4.72
CA ASP A 103 -10.71 -2.13 4.81
C ASP A 103 -10.49 -3.62 4.50
N THR A 104 -11.15 -4.51 5.27
CA THR A 104 -10.97 -5.96 5.16
C THR A 104 -11.43 -6.52 3.81
N GLN A 105 -12.50 -5.96 3.24
CA GLN A 105 -12.98 -6.35 1.91
C GLN A 105 -12.04 -5.88 0.80
N TYR A 106 -11.46 -4.69 0.95
CA TYR A 106 -10.42 -4.23 0.05
C TYR A 106 -9.22 -5.18 0.03
N ALA A 107 -8.76 -5.61 1.21
CA ALA A 107 -7.67 -6.58 1.31
C ALA A 107 -8.02 -7.92 0.63
N SER A 108 -9.25 -8.41 0.79
CA SER A 108 -9.72 -9.67 0.19
C SER A 108 -9.90 -9.62 -1.34
N LEU A 109 -10.05 -8.43 -1.91
CA LEU A 109 -10.16 -8.17 -3.36
C LEU A 109 -8.83 -7.71 -3.97
N THR A 110 -7.73 -7.96 -3.28
CA THR A 110 -6.36 -7.72 -3.74
C THR A 110 -5.70 -9.07 -4.05
N ARG A 111 -5.11 -9.21 -5.25
CA ARG A 111 -4.28 -10.38 -5.57
C ARG A 111 -2.84 -10.12 -5.17
N THR A 112 -2.12 -11.17 -4.81
CA THR A 112 -0.71 -11.08 -4.43
C THR A 112 0.14 -12.09 -5.18
N THR A 113 1.40 -11.75 -5.37
CA THR A 113 2.47 -12.65 -5.83
C THR A 113 3.75 -12.31 -5.08
N THR A 114 4.69 -13.25 -5.04
CA THR A 114 6.01 -13.04 -4.44
C THR A 114 7.04 -12.83 -5.55
N THR A 115 7.95 -11.89 -5.36
CA THR A 115 9.04 -11.65 -6.31
C THR A 115 10.12 -12.72 -6.22
N GLU A 116 10.75 -13.00 -7.36
CA GLU A 116 11.94 -13.83 -7.47
C GLU A 116 13.18 -13.12 -6.88
N SER A 117 14.32 -13.83 -6.83
CA SER A 117 15.59 -13.30 -6.31
C SER A 117 16.11 -12.06 -7.04
N ASN A 118 15.75 -11.88 -8.30
CA ASN A 118 16.06 -10.71 -9.13
C ASN A 118 14.95 -9.64 -9.13
N GLY A 119 13.97 -9.74 -8.22
CA GLY A 119 12.84 -8.83 -8.09
C GLY A 119 11.75 -8.98 -9.17
N ARG A 120 11.83 -9.99 -10.03
CA ARG A 120 10.79 -10.23 -11.05
C ARG A 120 9.53 -10.81 -10.43
N PHE A 121 8.40 -10.45 -11.04
CA PHE A 121 7.08 -10.97 -10.65
C PHE A 121 6.16 -11.08 -11.87
N THR A 122 5.13 -11.92 -11.74
CA THR A 122 4.11 -12.10 -12.77
C THR A 122 2.74 -12.28 -12.12
N PHE A 123 1.73 -11.66 -12.73
CA PHE A 123 0.32 -11.95 -12.52
C PHE A 123 -0.25 -12.48 -13.82
N GLU A 124 -0.81 -13.68 -13.79
CA GLU A 124 -1.47 -14.32 -14.91
C GLU A 124 -2.99 -14.27 -14.76
N ASN A 125 -3.72 -14.50 -15.85
CA ASN A 125 -5.18 -14.57 -15.87
C ASN A 125 -5.82 -13.29 -15.31
N VAL A 126 -5.25 -12.13 -15.65
CA VAL A 126 -5.77 -10.83 -15.20
C VAL A 126 -6.86 -10.35 -16.15
N ALA A 127 -8.02 -10.01 -15.58
CA ALA A 127 -9.12 -9.44 -16.34
C ALA A 127 -8.78 -8.02 -16.86
N PRO A 128 -9.42 -7.55 -17.93
CA PRO A 128 -9.33 -6.16 -18.34
C PRO A 128 -9.77 -5.22 -17.22
N GLY A 129 -9.05 -4.11 -17.05
CA GLY A 129 -9.32 -3.13 -15.99
C GLY A 129 -8.10 -2.27 -15.66
N ARG A 130 -8.31 -1.32 -14.76
CA ARG A 130 -7.24 -0.50 -14.18
C ARG A 130 -6.84 -1.05 -12.82
N TYR A 131 -5.55 -1.08 -12.57
CA TYR A 131 -5.00 -1.63 -11.34
C TYR A 131 -3.86 -0.78 -10.83
N TYR A 132 -3.63 -0.83 -9.52
CA TYR A 132 -2.40 -0.40 -8.88
C TYR A 132 -1.57 -1.63 -8.52
N LEU A 133 -0.29 -1.54 -8.80
CA LEU A 133 0.72 -2.47 -8.31
C LEU A 133 1.47 -1.81 -7.17
N THR A 134 1.57 -2.47 -6.03
CA THR A 134 2.31 -1.94 -4.88
C THR A 134 3.25 -3.00 -4.31
N THR A 135 4.42 -2.57 -3.86
CA THR A 135 5.36 -3.40 -3.09
C THR A 135 6.14 -2.55 -2.11
N GLN A 136 6.86 -3.22 -1.22
CA GLN A 136 7.80 -2.57 -0.30
C GLN A 136 9.15 -3.26 -0.41
N LEU A 137 10.21 -2.50 -0.30
CA LEU A 137 11.57 -3.01 -0.13
C LEU A 137 12.21 -2.20 1.00
N ILE A 138 12.28 -2.80 2.18
CA ILE A 138 12.76 -2.15 3.39
C ILE A 138 13.85 -3.01 4.00
N TRP A 139 14.97 -2.39 4.35
CA TRP A 139 16.07 -3.07 5.04
C TRP A 139 16.64 -2.18 6.13
N LYS A 140 17.31 -2.79 7.08
CA LYS A 140 18.02 -2.06 8.12
C LYS A 140 19.52 -2.33 7.98
N PRO A 141 20.32 -1.34 7.54
CA PRO A 141 21.76 -1.48 7.56
C PRO A 141 22.29 -1.67 9.00
N LYS A 142 23.39 -2.38 9.16
CA LYS A 142 23.92 -2.78 10.47
C LYS A 142 24.15 -1.58 11.40
N ASP A 143 24.64 -0.47 10.84
CA ASP A 143 25.05 0.71 11.61
C ASP A 143 24.11 1.92 11.41
N ALA A 144 22.97 1.73 10.71
CA ALA A 144 22.00 2.80 10.51
C ALA A 144 20.98 2.87 11.65
N PRO A 145 20.64 4.07 12.13
CA PRO A 145 19.63 4.25 13.18
C PRO A 145 18.22 3.93 12.69
N THR A 146 17.95 4.12 11.41
CA THR A 146 16.62 3.98 10.79
C THR A 146 16.64 2.98 9.64
N PRO A 147 15.49 2.33 9.35
CA PRO A 147 15.34 1.53 8.13
C PRO A 147 15.48 2.38 6.88
N GLU A 148 16.05 1.81 5.84
CA GLU A 148 16.17 2.36 4.49
C GLU A 148 15.18 1.68 3.53
N GLY A 149 15.08 2.21 2.31
CA GLY A 149 14.13 1.75 1.31
C GLY A 149 12.76 2.39 1.47
N GLY A 150 11.72 1.68 1.05
CA GLY A 150 10.37 2.22 1.13
C GLY A 150 9.33 1.44 0.36
N ALA A 151 8.18 2.08 0.16
CA ALA A 151 7.05 1.55 -0.60
C ALA A 151 6.99 2.20 -1.98
N MET A 152 6.60 1.41 -2.98
CA MET A 152 6.52 1.81 -4.38
C MET A 152 5.16 1.45 -4.94
N TYR A 153 4.68 2.23 -5.91
CA TYR A 153 3.51 1.85 -6.69
C TYR A 153 3.64 2.23 -8.16
N GLU A 154 2.88 1.54 -8.99
CA GLU A 154 2.64 1.86 -10.38
C GLU A 154 1.17 1.62 -10.73
N GLU A 155 0.68 2.36 -11.73
CA GLU A 155 -0.63 2.14 -12.32
C GLU A 155 -0.48 1.36 -13.63
N VAL A 156 -1.36 0.38 -13.84
CA VAL A 156 -1.40 -0.41 -15.06
C VAL A 156 -2.84 -0.57 -15.53
N THR A 157 -3.04 -0.51 -16.85
CA THR A 157 -4.32 -0.75 -17.49
C THR A 157 -4.21 -1.92 -18.44
N LEU A 158 -5.13 -2.87 -18.31
CA LEU A 158 -5.35 -3.96 -19.24
C LEU A 158 -6.63 -3.70 -20.03
N THR A 159 -6.52 -3.71 -21.35
CA THR A 159 -7.67 -3.51 -22.26
C THR A 159 -8.32 -4.82 -22.66
N GLY A 160 -7.62 -5.95 -22.44
CA GLY A 160 -8.01 -7.27 -22.89
C GLY A 160 -7.64 -7.57 -24.34
N LYS A 161 -6.90 -6.65 -24.99
CA LYS A 161 -6.45 -6.75 -26.39
C LYS A 161 -4.92 -6.84 -26.51
N GLU A 162 -4.23 -7.03 -25.39
CA GLU A 162 -2.78 -7.12 -25.35
C GLU A 162 -2.29 -8.38 -26.11
N ASN A 163 -1.29 -8.23 -26.95
CA ASN A 163 -0.65 -9.34 -27.70
C ASN A 163 0.46 -10.02 -26.87
N GLY A 164 0.64 -9.66 -25.62
CA GLY A 164 1.66 -10.23 -24.74
C GLY A 164 1.62 -9.59 -23.35
N PRO A 165 2.58 -9.92 -22.48
CA PRO A 165 2.63 -9.39 -21.12
C PRO A 165 2.80 -7.86 -21.10
N VAL A 166 1.98 -7.16 -20.34
CA VAL A 166 2.19 -5.75 -20.01
C VAL A 166 3.37 -5.64 -19.04
N LYS A 167 4.37 -4.85 -19.42
CA LYS A 167 5.60 -4.70 -18.64
C LYS A 167 5.49 -3.55 -17.65
N VAL A 168 5.90 -3.79 -16.40
CA VAL A 168 5.86 -2.80 -15.32
C VAL A 168 7.19 -2.80 -14.56
N VAL A 169 7.63 -1.60 -14.16
CA VAL A 169 8.79 -1.42 -13.28
C VAL A 169 8.32 -0.73 -12.02
N LEU A 170 8.54 -1.36 -10.88
CA LEU A 170 8.36 -0.77 -9.56
C LEU A 170 9.73 -0.30 -9.06
N SER A 171 9.94 1.01 -9.00
CA SER A 171 11.21 1.58 -8.55
C SER A 171 10.99 2.87 -7.75
N GLY A 172 11.99 3.22 -6.93
CA GLY A 172 11.98 4.41 -6.11
C GLY A 172 12.83 5.54 -6.72
N ASN A 173 12.39 6.07 -7.84
CA ASN A 173 13.02 7.27 -8.44
C ASN A 173 12.16 8.48 -8.19
#